data_63899d3a154b11bed0848efac43642c9
#
_entry.id   63899d3a154b11bed0848efac43642c9
#
_cell.length_a   1.000
_cell.length_b   1.000
_cell.length_c   1.000
_cell.angle_alpha   90.00
_cell.angle_beta   90.00
_cell.angle_gamma   90.00
#
_symmetry.space_group_name_H-M   'P 1'
#
loop_
_entity.id
_entity.type
_entity.pdbx_description
1 polymer ?
#
loop_
_entity_poly.entity_id
_entity_poly.type
_entity_poly.pdbx_seq_one_letter_code
_entity_poly.pdbx_strand_id
1 'polypeptide(L)'
;MLTPPACLRHGVSASFRNAGHPWPGRHRVRSHGLWLALALTLGPCSHALADNVGGAVSLSSSLIDRGISIAPDKATLQLAGYWLPSPGWSVSVSGALQSPSLSDPVAVTAQIGRAWMLGDRWQMQASALYYGYPTNQATRTFDRQEGSLAWSYRDVLTFSVSVFNFPRADQSPWNVAVDVTANVPLRHDVSLVLGAGSSRFPAMAYGASEAGRYQYGQVGLRWSRAGWALKLERVITSSNTPRMQGGPGETPWLSSVSKSF
;
A
#
# COMPACT_ATOMS: atom_id res chain seq x y z
N MET A 1 -0.23 26.62 -4.71
CA MET A 1 -0.22 25.34 -5.45
C MET A 1 -0.09 24.25 -4.41
N LEU A 2 -1.16 23.50 -4.20
CA LEU A 2 -1.21 22.43 -3.20
C LEU A 2 -0.59 21.18 -3.82
N THR A 3 0.54 20.72 -3.27
CA THR A 3 1.06 19.38 -3.53
C THR A 3 -0.02 18.38 -3.15
N PRO A 4 -0.32 17.36 -3.98
CA PRO A 4 -1.25 16.32 -3.60
C PRO A 4 -0.76 15.64 -2.32
N PRO A 5 -1.66 15.33 -1.39
CA PRO A 5 -1.30 14.75 -0.10
C PRO A 5 -0.64 13.38 -0.29
N ALA A 6 0.33 13.07 0.54
CA ALA A 6 1.02 11.77 0.65
C ALA A 6 0.07 10.65 1.13
N CYS A 7 -1.06 10.47 0.46
CA CYS A 7 -2.29 9.90 0.99
C CYS A 7 -2.52 8.41 0.71
N LEU A 8 -1.55 7.66 0.22
CA LEU A 8 -1.80 6.26 -0.15
C LEU A 8 -0.84 5.30 0.57
N ARG A 9 -0.79 5.37 1.92
CA ARG A 9 0.19 4.60 2.67
C ARG A 9 -0.31 3.42 3.49
N HIS A 10 -1.57 3.10 3.47
CA HIS A 10 -2.03 1.99 4.30
C HIS A 10 -2.83 1.00 3.49
N GLY A 11 -2.27 -0.20 3.36
CA GLY A 11 -3.05 -1.34 2.98
C GLY A 11 -2.49 -2.28 1.93
N VAL A 12 -1.73 -1.80 1.00
CA VAL A 12 -0.93 -2.65 0.12
C VAL A 12 0.45 -2.04 0.13
N SER A 13 1.50 -2.82 0.29
CA SER A 13 2.90 -2.35 0.28
C SER A 13 3.35 -1.70 -1.04
N ALA A 14 2.43 -1.09 -1.77
CA ALA A 14 2.72 -0.19 -2.86
C ALA A 14 2.91 1.21 -2.26
N SER A 15 4.14 1.53 -1.91
CA SER A 15 4.52 2.84 -1.43
C SER A 15 4.41 3.86 -2.57
N PHE A 16 3.25 4.50 -2.70
CA PHE A 16 3.06 5.62 -3.62
C PHE A 16 3.62 6.88 -2.99
N ARG A 17 4.74 7.36 -3.47
CA ARG A 17 5.19 8.72 -3.24
C ARG A 17 4.87 9.57 -4.44
N ASN A 18 4.29 10.72 -4.18
CA ASN A 18 4.36 11.83 -5.09
C ASN A 18 5.82 12.12 -5.43
N ALA A 19 6.13 12.06 -6.70
CA ALA A 19 7.34 12.66 -7.23
C ALA A 19 7.32 14.16 -6.87
N GLY A 20 8.28 14.61 -6.08
CA GLY A 20 8.48 16.01 -5.82
C GLY A 20 8.59 16.77 -7.15
N HIS A 21 7.95 17.92 -7.22
CA HIS A 21 8.04 18.81 -8.36
C HIS A 21 9.51 19.04 -8.75
N PRO A 22 9.90 18.81 -10.01
CA PRO A 22 11.09 19.41 -10.54
C PRO A 22 10.77 20.86 -10.94
N TRP A 23 11.66 21.77 -10.57
CA TRP A 23 11.72 23.11 -11.13
C TRP A 23 11.77 23.07 -12.67
N PRO A 24 11.22 24.06 -13.37
CA PRO A 24 11.07 23.99 -14.81
C PRO A 24 12.41 24.19 -15.51
N GLY A 25 13.02 23.09 -15.92
CA GLY A 25 14.14 23.06 -16.86
C GLY A 25 13.66 22.46 -18.19
N ARG A 26 13.49 23.29 -19.20
CA ARG A 26 13.18 22.87 -20.58
C ARG A 26 14.34 22.06 -21.15
N HIS A 27 14.17 20.78 -21.41
CA HIS A 27 14.91 20.06 -22.46
C HIS A 27 14.00 19.04 -23.12
N ARG A 28 13.76 19.25 -24.41
CA ARG A 28 13.16 18.28 -25.35
C ARG A 28 14.15 17.14 -25.56
N VAL A 29 13.75 15.94 -25.25
CA VAL A 29 14.38 14.73 -25.77
C VAL A 29 13.31 13.91 -26.47
N ARG A 30 13.50 13.73 -27.77
CA ARG A 30 12.77 12.79 -28.62
C ARG A 30 13.27 11.38 -28.26
N SER A 31 12.38 10.47 -27.94
CA SER A 31 12.69 9.04 -27.96
C SER A 31 11.59 8.29 -28.70
N HIS A 32 12.03 7.55 -29.70
CA HIS A 32 11.20 6.65 -30.52
C HIS A 32 10.96 5.33 -29.78
N GLY A 33 9.71 4.91 -29.75
CA GLY A 33 9.21 3.57 -30.05
C GLY A 33 9.53 2.41 -29.13
N LEU A 34 8.50 1.91 -28.43
CA LEU A 34 8.02 0.53 -28.60
C LEU A 34 6.59 0.44 -28.01
N TRP A 35 5.65 0.09 -28.87
CA TRP A 35 4.23 -0.01 -28.58
C TRP A 35 3.93 -1.37 -27.93
N LEU A 36 3.44 -1.37 -26.70
CA LEU A 36 2.55 -2.42 -26.21
C LEU A 36 1.24 -1.73 -25.82
N ALA A 37 0.32 -1.78 -26.77
CA ALA A 37 -1.00 -1.18 -26.68
C ALA A 37 -1.88 -2.02 -25.77
N LEU A 38 -2.13 -1.55 -24.54
CA LEU A 38 -3.37 -1.84 -23.85
C LEU A 38 -4.24 -0.59 -23.99
N ALA A 39 -5.03 -0.56 -25.06
CA ALA A 39 -5.95 0.52 -25.37
C ALA A 39 -7.14 0.48 -24.41
N LEU A 40 -7.04 1.19 -23.30
CA LEU A 40 -8.21 1.76 -22.65
C LEU A 40 -8.54 3.03 -23.43
N THR A 41 -9.47 2.93 -24.35
CA THR A 41 -10.09 4.08 -25.03
C THR A 41 -10.93 4.87 -24.03
N LEU A 42 -10.28 5.73 -23.27
CA LEU A 42 -10.94 6.86 -22.64
C LEU A 42 -10.93 7.99 -23.67
N GLY A 43 -12.12 8.35 -24.14
CA GLY A 43 -12.32 9.42 -25.09
C GLY A 43 -11.73 10.76 -24.63
N PRO A 44 -11.58 11.75 -25.56
CA PRO A 44 -10.92 13.01 -25.26
C PRO A 44 -11.81 13.91 -24.39
N CYS A 45 -11.74 13.72 -23.08
CA CYS A 45 -12.33 14.62 -22.11
C CYS A 45 -11.22 15.33 -21.35
N SER A 46 -10.93 16.56 -21.85
CA SER A 46 -10.41 17.72 -21.11
C SER A 46 -9.15 17.53 -20.24
N HIS A 47 -8.12 18.26 -20.58
CA HIS A 47 -6.85 18.46 -19.87
C HIS A 47 -6.97 18.89 -18.39
N ALA A 48 -8.15 19.22 -17.90
CA ALA A 48 -8.40 19.60 -16.50
C ALA A 48 -8.56 18.42 -15.54
N LEU A 49 -8.77 17.19 -16.03
CA LEU A 49 -8.88 15.98 -15.20
C LEU A 49 -7.54 15.24 -15.00
N ALA A 50 -6.54 15.53 -15.84
CA ALA A 50 -5.26 14.82 -15.83
C ALA A 50 -4.46 15.03 -14.54
N ASP A 51 -4.62 16.17 -13.87
CA ASP A 51 -3.94 16.46 -12.60
C ASP A 51 -4.58 15.79 -11.38
N ASN A 52 -5.80 15.27 -11.53
CA ASN A 52 -6.60 14.73 -10.45
C ASN A 52 -6.73 13.20 -10.48
N VAL A 53 -6.20 12.53 -11.49
CA VAL A 53 -6.23 11.07 -11.65
C VAL A 53 -4.82 10.56 -11.85
N GLY A 54 -4.52 9.45 -11.23
CA GLY A 54 -3.23 8.79 -11.42
C GLY A 54 -3.33 7.31 -11.11
N GLY A 55 -2.23 6.62 -11.36
CA GLY A 55 -2.18 5.20 -11.15
C GLY A 55 -0.76 4.68 -10.89
N ALA A 56 -0.69 3.40 -10.56
CA ALA A 56 0.58 2.72 -10.48
C ALA A 56 0.44 1.23 -10.77
N VAL A 57 1.53 0.68 -11.25
CA VAL A 57 1.76 -0.75 -11.45
C VAL A 57 2.94 -1.16 -10.59
N SER A 58 2.84 -2.27 -9.89
CA SER A 58 3.90 -2.80 -9.05
C SER A 58 4.00 -4.32 -9.22
N LEU A 59 5.23 -4.81 -9.25
CA LEU A 59 5.55 -6.24 -9.18
C LEU A 59 6.34 -6.47 -7.89
N SER A 60 5.90 -7.44 -7.09
CA SER A 60 6.55 -7.80 -5.82
C SER A 60 6.79 -9.31 -5.73
N SER A 61 7.79 -9.72 -4.96
CA SER A 61 8.10 -11.13 -4.72
C SER A 61 7.04 -11.85 -3.88
N SER A 62 6.26 -11.11 -3.10
CA SER A 62 5.19 -11.62 -2.25
C SER A 62 4.20 -10.50 -1.92
N LEU A 63 2.99 -10.84 -1.47
CA LEU A 63 2.02 -9.90 -0.93
C LEU A 63 1.97 -10.03 0.58
N ILE A 64 2.34 -8.96 1.27
CA ILE A 64 2.33 -8.89 2.73
C ILE A 64 1.42 -7.75 3.18
N ASP A 65 0.54 -8.03 4.12
CA ASP A 65 -0.32 -7.07 4.78
C ASP A 65 -0.05 -7.06 6.28
N ARG A 66 0.43 -5.93 6.82
CA ARG A 66 0.80 -5.76 8.24
C ARG A 66 1.65 -6.92 8.80
N GLY A 67 2.64 -7.37 8.03
CA GLY A 67 3.52 -8.47 8.43
C GLY A 67 2.97 -9.87 8.18
N ILE A 68 1.70 -10.03 7.81
CA ILE A 68 1.10 -11.31 7.44
C ILE A 68 1.23 -11.52 5.95
N SER A 69 1.78 -12.66 5.54
CA SER A 69 1.87 -13.03 4.13
C SER A 69 0.50 -13.50 3.63
N ILE A 70 -0.05 -12.77 2.67
CA ILE A 70 -1.33 -13.10 2.01
C ILE A 70 -1.09 -14.00 0.79
N ALA A 71 0.03 -13.82 0.11
CA ALA A 71 0.44 -14.59 -1.06
C ALA A 71 1.93 -14.95 -0.90
N PRO A 72 2.24 -15.99 -0.09
CA PRO A 72 3.62 -16.38 0.16
C PRO A 72 4.28 -16.96 -1.09
N ASP A 73 5.57 -16.65 -1.26
CA ASP A 73 6.48 -17.24 -2.27
C ASP A 73 5.99 -17.16 -3.72
N LYS A 74 5.10 -16.22 -4.02
CA LYS A 74 4.59 -16.02 -5.36
C LYS A 74 4.65 -14.56 -5.78
N ALA A 75 5.22 -14.32 -6.94
CA ALA A 75 5.24 -12.99 -7.51
C ALA A 75 3.82 -12.43 -7.67
N THR A 76 3.63 -11.20 -7.28
CA THR A 76 2.34 -10.54 -7.26
C THR A 76 2.40 -9.26 -8.07
N LEU A 77 1.52 -9.17 -9.08
CA LEU A 77 1.28 -7.94 -9.84
C LEU A 77 0.18 -7.14 -9.15
N GLN A 78 0.46 -5.88 -8.84
CA GLN A 78 -0.50 -4.98 -8.22
C GLN A 78 -0.78 -3.82 -9.15
N LEU A 79 -2.06 -3.46 -9.27
CA LEU A 79 -2.55 -2.33 -10.03
C LEU A 79 -3.30 -1.42 -9.07
N ALA A 80 -3.09 -0.12 -9.17
CA ALA A 80 -3.82 0.85 -8.37
C ALA A 80 -4.16 2.09 -9.20
N GLY A 81 -5.32 2.65 -8.91
CA GLY A 81 -5.77 3.93 -9.45
C GLY A 81 -6.28 4.82 -8.33
N TYR A 82 -6.11 6.12 -8.49
CA TYR A 82 -6.65 7.10 -7.57
C TYR A 82 -7.24 8.31 -8.30
N TRP A 83 -8.18 8.95 -7.63
CA TRP A 83 -8.83 10.17 -8.05
C TRP A 83 -8.88 11.16 -6.89
N LEU A 84 -8.58 12.43 -7.17
CA LEU A 84 -8.58 13.54 -6.23
C LEU A 84 -9.73 14.50 -6.59
N PRO A 85 -10.97 14.23 -6.15
CA PRO A 85 -12.15 14.97 -6.59
C PRO A 85 -12.15 16.44 -6.16
N SER A 86 -11.49 16.76 -5.06
CA SER A 86 -11.36 18.12 -4.54
C SER A 86 -10.17 18.22 -3.58
N PRO A 87 -9.69 19.42 -3.24
CA PRO A 87 -8.57 19.60 -2.34
C PRO A 87 -8.73 18.82 -1.03
N GLY A 88 -7.75 17.99 -0.73
CA GLY A 88 -7.69 17.15 0.45
C GLY A 88 -8.48 15.84 0.37
N TRP A 89 -9.37 15.64 -0.60
CA TRP A 89 -10.08 14.39 -0.79
C TRP A 89 -9.35 13.45 -1.73
N SER A 90 -9.42 12.15 -1.43
CA SER A 90 -8.87 11.10 -2.29
C SER A 90 -9.80 9.88 -2.31
N VAL A 91 -9.93 9.28 -3.47
CA VAL A 91 -10.57 7.97 -3.67
C VAL A 91 -9.57 7.09 -4.38
N SER A 92 -9.40 5.85 -3.94
CA SER A 92 -8.52 4.92 -4.61
C SER A 92 -9.07 3.50 -4.61
N VAL A 93 -8.67 2.75 -5.62
CA VAL A 93 -8.92 1.32 -5.74
C VAL A 93 -7.63 0.64 -6.14
N SER A 94 -7.41 -0.58 -5.64
CA SER A 94 -6.30 -1.41 -6.07
C SER A 94 -6.69 -2.87 -6.12
N GLY A 95 -5.97 -3.64 -6.93
CA GLY A 95 -6.08 -5.08 -7.02
C GLY A 95 -4.70 -5.73 -7.11
N ALA A 96 -4.59 -6.95 -6.60
CA ALA A 96 -3.38 -7.75 -6.67
C ALA A 96 -3.69 -9.09 -7.34
N LEU A 97 -2.87 -9.48 -8.30
CA LEU A 97 -2.94 -10.72 -9.06
C LEU A 97 -1.69 -11.54 -8.76
N GLN A 98 -1.80 -12.85 -8.65
CA GLN A 98 -0.71 -13.74 -8.27
C GLN A 98 -0.26 -14.62 -9.45
N SER A 99 1.07 -14.79 -9.61
CA SER A 99 1.64 -15.75 -10.57
C SER A 99 1.42 -17.21 -10.09
N PRO A 100 1.24 -18.19 -11.00
CA PRO A 100 1.23 -18.07 -12.45
C PRO A 100 -0.12 -17.66 -13.05
N SER A 101 -1.21 -17.73 -12.29
CA SER A 101 -2.55 -17.38 -12.77
C SER A 101 -2.82 -15.90 -12.48
N LEU A 102 -2.57 -15.03 -13.45
CA LEU A 102 -2.89 -13.60 -13.35
C LEU A 102 -4.39 -13.30 -13.55
N SER A 103 -5.25 -14.31 -13.63
CA SER A 103 -6.71 -14.16 -13.77
C SER A 103 -7.42 -14.01 -12.43
N ASP A 104 -6.81 -14.51 -11.34
CA ASP A 104 -7.47 -14.59 -10.05
C ASP A 104 -6.97 -13.50 -9.10
N PRO A 105 -7.81 -12.52 -8.72
CA PRO A 105 -7.44 -11.47 -7.81
C PRO A 105 -7.25 -12.02 -6.40
N VAL A 106 -6.04 -11.91 -5.84
CA VAL A 106 -5.73 -12.36 -4.47
C VAL A 106 -6.05 -11.31 -3.42
N ALA A 107 -6.09 -10.03 -3.81
CA ALA A 107 -6.50 -8.94 -2.94
C ALA A 107 -7.16 -7.82 -3.74
N VAL A 108 -8.13 -7.15 -3.14
CA VAL A 108 -8.79 -5.93 -3.64
C VAL A 108 -8.88 -4.95 -2.50
N THR A 109 -8.58 -3.67 -2.75
CA THR A 109 -8.79 -2.62 -1.76
C THR A 109 -9.56 -1.46 -2.37
N ALA A 110 -10.38 -0.81 -1.55
CA ALA A 110 -11.02 0.45 -1.88
C ALA A 110 -10.84 1.40 -0.69
N GLN A 111 -10.55 2.65 -0.98
CA GLN A 111 -10.32 3.67 0.05
C GLN A 111 -10.93 5.00 -0.36
N ILE A 112 -11.53 5.68 0.62
CA ILE A 112 -11.82 7.11 0.57
C ILE A 112 -11.09 7.78 1.73
N GLY A 113 -10.52 8.95 1.49
CA GLY A 113 -9.77 9.67 2.52
C GLY A 113 -9.92 11.17 2.38
N ARG A 114 -9.63 11.84 3.48
CA ARG A 114 -9.50 13.30 3.54
C ARG A 114 -8.26 13.67 4.33
N ALA A 115 -7.51 14.62 3.80
CA ALA A 115 -6.30 15.14 4.41
C ALA A 115 -6.45 16.62 4.75
N TRP A 116 -5.80 17.03 5.83
CA TRP A 116 -5.74 18.40 6.32
C TRP A 116 -4.29 18.74 6.67
N MET A 117 -3.86 19.94 6.30
CA MET A 117 -2.59 20.48 6.77
C MET A 117 -2.79 21.02 8.19
N LEU A 118 -1.96 20.60 9.13
CA LEU A 118 -1.90 21.08 10.51
C LEU A 118 -0.72 22.06 10.70
N GLY A 119 -0.47 22.90 9.70
CA GLY A 119 0.67 23.78 9.60
C GLY A 119 1.64 23.37 8.49
N ASP A 120 2.82 23.95 8.45
CA ASP A 120 3.76 23.77 7.31
C ASP A 120 4.44 22.40 7.25
N ARG A 121 4.37 21.63 8.32
CA ARG A 121 5.17 20.39 8.46
C ARG A 121 4.34 19.16 8.78
N TRP A 122 3.14 19.35 9.29
CA TRP A 122 2.27 18.26 9.72
C TRP A 122 1.04 18.16 8.84
N GLN A 123 0.70 16.97 8.51
CA GLN A 123 -0.54 16.62 7.82
C GLN A 123 -1.28 15.57 8.64
N MET A 124 -2.58 15.69 8.72
CA MET A 124 -3.49 14.66 9.26
C MET A 124 -4.34 14.12 8.13
N GLN A 125 -4.62 12.82 8.16
CA GLN A 125 -5.53 12.18 7.23
C GLN A 125 -6.49 11.27 7.98
N ALA A 126 -7.77 11.35 7.66
CA ALA A 126 -8.75 10.32 8.00
C ALA A 126 -9.12 9.54 6.75
N SER A 127 -9.32 8.24 6.89
CA SER A 127 -9.74 7.38 5.77
C SER A 127 -10.64 6.24 6.22
N ALA A 128 -11.49 5.79 5.30
CA ALA A 128 -12.25 4.56 5.39
C ALA A 128 -11.74 3.62 4.28
N LEU A 129 -11.50 2.36 4.63
CA LEU A 129 -10.90 1.37 3.76
C LEU A 129 -11.70 0.08 3.82
N TYR A 130 -11.73 -0.60 2.68
CA TYR A 130 -12.20 -1.96 2.56
C TYR A 130 -11.10 -2.83 1.96
N TYR A 131 -10.85 -3.98 2.57
CA TYR A 131 -9.93 -5.01 2.09
C TYR A 131 -10.71 -6.30 1.85
N GLY A 132 -10.57 -6.88 0.67
CA GLY A 132 -11.13 -8.16 0.31
C GLY A 132 -10.07 -9.10 -0.26
N TYR A 133 -10.16 -10.37 0.09
CA TYR A 133 -9.26 -11.44 -0.37
C TYR A 133 -10.08 -12.54 -1.04
N PRO A 134 -10.53 -12.34 -2.30
CA PRO A 134 -11.61 -13.12 -2.91
C PRO A 134 -11.24 -14.56 -3.24
N THR A 135 -9.98 -14.87 -3.52
CA THR A 135 -9.60 -16.13 -4.18
C THR A 135 -9.40 -17.29 -3.21
N ASN A 136 -8.88 -17.05 -2.02
CA ASN A 136 -8.55 -18.12 -1.08
C ASN A 136 -9.44 -18.06 0.16
N GLN A 137 -10.15 -19.15 0.46
CA GLN A 137 -11.02 -19.21 1.64
C GLN A 137 -10.27 -18.95 2.95
N ALA A 138 -9.03 -19.40 3.07
CA ALA A 138 -8.22 -19.16 4.26
C ALA A 138 -7.83 -17.67 4.42
N THR A 139 -7.68 -16.92 3.33
CA THR A 139 -7.39 -15.48 3.38
C THR A 139 -8.63 -14.61 3.49
N ARG A 140 -9.82 -15.12 3.11
CA ARG A 140 -11.10 -14.39 3.26
C ARG A 140 -11.45 -14.04 4.70
N THR A 141 -10.91 -14.76 5.67
CA THR A 141 -11.07 -14.41 7.10
C THR A 141 -10.41 -13.08 7.45
N PHE A 142 -9.50 -12.59 6.63
CA PHE A 142 -8.86 -11.28 6.75
C PHE A 142 -9.58 -10.15 6.01
N ASP A 143 -10.69 -10.44 5.31
CA ASP A 143 -11.55 -9.37 4.78
C ASP A 143 -11.88 -8.41 5.90
N ARG A 144 -11.66 -7.12 5.70
CA ARG A 144 -11.88 -6.14 6.78
C ARG A 144 -12.38 -4.80 6.29
N GLN A 145 -13.11 -4.17 7.16
CA GLN A 145 -13.49 -2.75 7.06
C GLN A 145 -12.69 -1.99 8.11
N GLU A 146 -12.13 -0.86 7.72
CA GLU A 146 -11.19 -0.11 8.55
C GLU A 146 -11.44 1.38 8.45
N GLY A 147 -11.49 2.06 9.60
CA GLY A 147 -11.37 3.51 9.72
C GLY A 147 -10.00 3.85 10.28
N SER A 148 -9.29 4.81 9.71
CA SER A 148 -7.96 5.18 10.18
C SER A 148 -7.76 6.69 10.29
N LEU A 149 -6.89 7.08 11.24
CA LEU A 149 -6.31 8.40 11.38
C LEU A 149 -4.80 8.30 11.29
N ALA A 150 -4.20 9.12 10.47
CA ALA A 150 -2.75 9.17 10.29
C ALA A 150 -2.25 10.61 10.44
N TRP A 151 -1.09 10.76 11.07
CA TRP A 151 -0.35 12.02 11.20
C TRP A 151 1.01 11.85 10.52
N SER A 152 1.31 12.70 9.58
CA SER A 152 2.57 12.68 8.83
C SER A 152 3.36 13.94 9.07
N TYR A 153 4.65 13.79 9.35
CA TYR A 153 5.62 14.88 9.48
C TYR A 153 6.54 14.88 8.26
N ARG A 154 6.42 15.92 7.41
CA ARG A 154 7.28 16.15 6.22
C ARG A 154 7.49 14.89 5.35
N ASP A 155 6.53 14.00 5.25
CA ASP A 155 6.66 12.71 4.54
C ASP A 155 7.79 11.80 5.05
N VAL A 156 8.47 12.17 6.13
CA VAL A 156 9.55 11.38 6.73
C VAL A 156 9.02 10.40 7.76
N LEU A 157 8.08 10.84 8.59
CA LEU A 157 7.51 10.04 9.68
C LEU A 157 5.99 10.04 9.57
N THR A 158 5.38 8.88 9.68
CA THR A 158 3.92 8.73 9.77
C THR A 158 3.58 7.85 10.97
N PHE A 159 2.68 8.33 11.80
CA PHE A 159 2.02 7.57 12.84
C PHE A 159 0.56 7.38 12.47
N SER A 160 -0.01 6.20 12.68
CA SER A 160 -1.43 5.96 12.43
C SER A 160 -2.08 5.07 13.47
N VAL A 161 -3.36 5.31 13.68
CA VAL A 161 -4.26 4.48 14.48
C VAL A 161 -5.43 4.08 13.61
N SER A 162 -5.77 2.81 13.63
CA SER A 162 -6.88 2.26 12.87
C SER A 162 -7.83 1.50 13.78
N VAL A 163 -9.11 1.59 13.47
CA VAL A 163 -10.15 0.77 14.06
C VAL A 163 -10.77 -0.07 12.96
N PHE A 164 -10.84 -1.38 13.14
CA PHE A 164 -11.27 -2.29 12.09
C PHE A 164 -12.03 -3.49 12.63
N ASN A 165 -12.81 -4.13 11.77
CA ASN A 165 -13.46 -5.40 12.04
C ASN A 165 -13.25 -6.39 10.89
N PHE A 166 -13.49 -7.66 11.16
CA PHE A 166 -13.44 -8.76 10.20
C PHE A 166 -14.88 -9.27 9.95
N PRO A 167 -15.60 -8.76 8.94
CA PRO A 167 -17.03 -9.02 8.77
C PRO A 167 -17.37 -10.49 8.49
N ARG A 168 -16.38 -11.32 8.16
CA ARG A 168 -16.54 -12.77 7.92
C ARG A 168 -16.10 -13.66 9.07
N ALA A 169 -15.61 -13.08 10.16
CA ALA A 169 -15.31 -13.84 11.36
C ALA A 169 -16.60 -14.08 12.19
N ASP A 170 -16.74 -15.26 12.79
CA ASP A 170 -17.90 -15.64 13.60
C ASP A 170 -18.17 -14.64 14.73
N GLN A 171 -17.10 -14.09 15.30
CA GLN A 171 -17.16 -12.95 16.21
C GLN A 171 -16.34 -11.82 15.60
N SER A 172 -17.01 -10.73 15.28
CA SER A 172 -16.39 -9.58 14.63
C SER A 172 -16.34 -8.34 15.53
N PRO A 173 -15.58 -8.39 16.64
CA PRO A 173 -15.40 -7.23 17.48
C PRO A 173 -14.57 -6.17 16.72
N TRP A 174 -14.79 -4.92 17.08
CA TRP A 174 -13.91 -3.85 16.63
C TRP A 174 -12.53 -4.00 17.29
N ASN A 175 -11.51 -3.94 16.48
CA ASN A 175 -10.11 -4.09 16.85
C ASN A 175 -9.36 -2.79 16.58
N VAL A 176 -8.24 -2.61 17.26
CA VAL A 176 -7.36 -1.45 17.07
C VAL A 176 -6.01 -1.92 16.56
N ALA A 177 -5.48 -1.21 15.57
CA ALA A 177 -4.10 -1.32 15.13
C ALA A 177 -3.39 0.03 15.27
N VAL A 178 -2.09 -0.04 15.48
CA VAL A 178 -1.19 1.12 15.56
C VAL A 178 0.00 0.85 14.68
N ASP A 179 0.35 1.85 13.85
CA ASP A 179 1.46 1.76 12.91
C ASP A 179 2.34 3.01 13.00
N VAL A 180 3.63 2.81 12.90
CA VAL A 180 4.63 3.87 12.71
C VAL A 180 5.48 3.52 11.51
N THR A 181 5.66 4.47 10.61
CA THR A 181 6.55 4.32 9.46
C THR A 181 7.46 5.52 9.31
N ALA A 182 8.72 5.27 8.96
CA ALA A 182 9.67 6.32 8.65
C ALA A 182 10.31 6.06 7.27
N ASN A 183 10.52 7.15 6.52
CA ASN A 183 11.30 7.15 5.28
C ASN A 183 12.37 8.22 5.40
N VAL A 184 13.53 7.79 5.82
CA VAL A 184 14.67 8.68 6.04
C VAL A 184 15.43 8.81 4.72
N PRO A 185 15.45 10.02 4.11
CA PRO A 185 16.24 10.23 2.91
C PRO A 185 17.72 10.09 3.25
N LEU A 186 18.44 9.28 2.47
CA LEU A 186 19.88 9.07 2.63
C LEU A 186 20.64 9.92 1.60
N ARG A 187 20.75 9.46 0.38
CA ARG A 187 21.48 10.11 -0.70
C ARG A 187 20.98 9.64 -2.07
N HIS A 188 21.00 10.52 -3.07
CA HIS A 188 20.74 10.17 -4.49
C HIS A 188 19.50 9.31 -4.70
N ASP A 189 18.34 9.82 -4.36
CA ASP A 189 17.05 9.14 -4.55
C ASP A 189 16.87 7.85 -3.70
N VAL A 190 17.80 7.57 -2.76
CA VAL A 190 17.73 6.43 -1.84
C VAL A 190 17.21 6.87 -0.48
N SER A 191 16.32 6.08 0.09
CA SER A 191 15.77 6.26 1.44
C SER A 191 15.87 4.96 2.24
N LEU A 192 16.11 5.09 3.54
CA LEU A 192 15.89 4.01 4.50
C LEU A 192 14.41 3.98 4.85
N VAL A 193 13.80 2.80 4.74
CA VAL A 193 12.40 2.56 5.12
C VAL A 193 12.38 1.77 6.40
N LEU A 194 11.71 2.31 7.41
CA LEU A 194 11.48 1.65 8.69
C LEU A 194 9.98 1.60 8.96
N GLY A 195 9.52 0.55 9.60
CA GLY A 195 8.14 0.43 10.03
C GLY A 195 8.01 -0.49 11.23
N ALA A 196 7.05 -0.21 12.08
CA ALA A 196 6.64 -1.06 13.17
C ALA A 196 5.15 -0.89 13.43
N GLY A 197 4.49 -1.94 13.89
CA GLY A 197 3.09 -1.87 14.24
C GLY A 197 2.64 -3.02 15.11
N SER A 198 1.40 -2.89 15.59
CA SER A 198 0.70 -3.92 16.32
C SER A 198 -0.73 -4.01 15.80
N SER A 199 -1.20 -5.22 15.54
CA SER A 199 -2.53 -5.49 15.02
C SER A 199 -3.11 -6.76 15.63
N ARG A 200 -4.31 -7.14 15.20
CA ARG A 200 -4.97 -8.38 15.56
C ARG A 200 -5.30 -9.22 14.34
N PHE A 201 -5.37 -10.52 14.53
CA PHE A 201 -5.86 -11.47 13.55
C PHE A 201 -7.13 -12.14 14.07
N PRO A 202 -8.09 -12.54 13.20
CA PRO A 202 -9.30 -13.23 13.60
C PRO A 202 -8.99 -14.69 14.01
N ALA A 203 -9.88 -15.30 14.76
CA ALA A 203 -9.88 -16.74 14.94
C ALA A 203 -9.98 -17.45 13.58
N MET A 204 -9.49 -18.67 13.49
CA MET A 204 -9.40 -19.48 12.27
C MET A 204 -8.42 -18.94 11.20
N ALA A 205 -7.76 -17.81 11.44
CA ALA A 205 -6.72 -17.31 10.55
C ALA A 205 -5.56 -18.32 10.46
N TYR A 206 -5.36 -18.89 9.28
CA TYR A 206 -4.33 -19.92 9.03
C TYR A 206 -4.29 -21.06 10.07
N GLY A 207 -5.45 -21.49 10.56
CA GLY A 207 -5.56 -22.59 11.54
C GLY A 207 -5.33 -22.15 13.00
N ALA A 208 -5.28 -20.84 13.29
CA ALA A 208 -5.29 -20.36 14.66
C ALA A 208 -6.63 -20.70 15.32
N SER A 209 -6.59 -21.33 16.50
CA SER A 209 -7.81 -21.69 17.26
C SER A 209 -8.53 -20.47 17.84
N GLU A 210 -7.79 -19.39 18.10
CA GLU A 210 -8.29 -18.17 18.72
C GLU A 210 -7.77 -16.91 18.02
N ALA A 211 -8.53 -15.83 18.14
CA ALA A 211 -8.07 -14.51 17.72
C ALA A 211 -6.91 -14.03 18.61
N GLY A 212 -5.94 -13.36 18.03
CA GLY A 212 -4.77 -12.92 18.78
C GLY A 212 -4.24 -11.55 18.36
N ARG A 213 -3.32 -11.02 19.18
CA ARG A 213 -2.55 -9.82 18.90
C ARG A 213 -1.14 -10.22 18.44
N TYR A 214 -0.61 -9.49 17.50
CA TYR A 214 0.77 -9.65 17.03
C TYR A 214 1.43 -8.31 16.80
N GLN A 215 2.75 -8.34 16.72
CA GLN A 215 3.59 -7.20 16.37
C GLN A 215 4.35 -7.50 15.09
N TYR A 216 4.65 -6.47 14.32
CA TYR A 216 5.45 -6.56 13.12
C TYR A 216 6.35 -5.37 12.98
N GLY A 217 7.43 -5.57 12.24
CA GLY A 217 8.38 -4.54 11.87
C GLY A 217 8.87 -4.76 10.46
N GLN A 218 9.43 -3.70 9.88
CA GLN A 218 10.09 -3.77 8.59
C GLN A 218 11.27 -2.81 8.55
N VAL A 219 12.32 -3.24 7.86
CA VAL A 219 13.49 -2.43 7.56
C VAL A 219 13.89 -2.68 6.11
N GLY A 220 14.20 -1.63 5.37
CA GLY A 220 14.55 -1.76 3.97
C GLY A 220 15.14 -0.52 3.35
N LEU A 221 15.54 -0.65 2.10
CA LEU A 221 16.01 0.44 1.26
C LEU A 221 15.03 0.64 0.12
N ARG A 222 14.85 1.89 -0.24
CA ARG A 222 14.05 2.30 -1.39
C ARG A 222 14.86 3.27 -2.23
N TRP A 223 14.96 2.98 -3.52
CA TRP A 223 15.38 3.92 -4.54
C TRP A 223 14.15 4.41 -5.30
N SER A 224 14.08 5.72 -5.63
CA SER A 224 12.95 6.28 -6.38
C SER A 224 13.39 7.42 -7.28
N ARG A 225 13.09 7.29 -8.61
CA ARG A 225 13.42 8.32 -9.61
C ARG A 225 12.42 8.30 -10.75
N ALA A 226 11.96 9.47 -11.18
CA ALA A 226 11.10 9.65 -12.35
C ALA A 226 9.86 8.73 -12.36
N GLY A 227 9.19 8.55 -11.22
CA GLY A 227 8.01 7.70 -11.06
C GLY A 227 8.32 6.21 -10.92
N TRP A 228 9.57 5.78 -11.05
CA TRP A 228 10.02 4.43 -10.71
C TRP A 228 10.38 4.34 -9.23
N ALA A 229 10.10 3.21 -8.62
CA ALA A 229 10.66 2.88 -7.31
C ALA A 229 11.06 1.40 -7.26
N LEU A 230 12.24 1.16 -6.68
CA LEU A 230 12.73 -0.17 -6.30
C LEU A 230 12.77 -0.23 -4.79
N LYS A 231 12.32 -1.32 -4.20
CA LYS A 231 12.31 -1.50 -2.75
C LYS A 231 12.81 -2.91 -2.42
N LEU A 232 13.69 -2.97 -1.44
CA LEU A 232 14.12 -4.22 -0.81
C LEU A 232 13.94 -4.05 0.70
N GLU A 233 13.16 -4.93 1.30
CA GLU A 233 12.88 -4.85 2.73
C GLU A 233 12.84 -6.22 3.38
N ARG A 234 13.12 -6.25 4.66
CA ARG A 234 12.92 -7.41 5.53
C ARG A 234 11.74 -7.13 6.44
N VAL A 235 10.82 -8.10 6.49
CA VAL A 235 9.64 -8.04 7.37
C VAL A 235 9.86 -9.00 8.52
N ILE A 236 9.61 -8.55 9.74
CA ILE A 236 9.79 -9.30 10.97
C ILE A 236 8.45 -9.32 11.69
N THR A 237 8.04 -10.46 12.22
CA THR A 237 6.80 -10.61 12.98
C THR A 237 7.04 -11.34 14.28
N SER A 238 6.21 -11.09 15.28
CA SER A 238 6.25 -11.81 16.55
C SER A 238 5.93 -13.30 16.36
N SER A 239 6.39 -14.14 17.26
CA SER A 239 6.24 -15.62 17.20
C SER A 239 4.79 -16.10 17.17
N ASN A 240 3.88 -15.32 17.75
CA ASN A 240 2.45 -15.62 17.79
C ASN A 240 1.66 -15.17 16.54
N THR A 241 2.35 -14.62 15.51
CA THR A 241 1.69 -14.24 14.25
C THR A 241 1.24 -15.48 13.49
N PRO A 242 -0.03 -15.55 13.02
CA PRO A 242 -0.50 -16.69 12.26
C PRO A 242 0.26 -16.80 10.93
N ARG A 243 0.58 -18.02 10.55
CA ARG A 243 1.34 -18.33 9.34
C ARG A 243 0.61 -19.35 8.49
N MET A 244 0.68 -19.21 7.19
CA MET A 244 0.21 -20.29 6.31
C MET A 244 1.02 -21.56 6.58
N GLN A 245 0.33 -22.70 6.68
CA GLN A 245 1.00 -24.00 6.80
C GLN A 245 1.94 -24.22 5.61
N GLY A 246 3.21 -24.53 5.90
CA GLY A 246 4.24 -24.79 4.90
C GLY A 246 5.08 -23.58 4.50
N GLY A 247 4.79 -22.39 5.00
CA GLY A 247 5.69 -21.24 4.82
C GLY A 247 6.91 -21.35 5.72
N PRO A 248 8.12 -21.00 5.25
CA PRO A 248 9.29 -20.96 6.08
C PRO A 248 9.06 -20.04 7.28
N GLY A 249 9.47 -20.46 8.46
CA GLY A 249 9.40 -19.68 9.69
C GLY A 249 10.33 -18.45 9.68
N GLU A 250 10.85 -18.11 8.53
CA GLU A 250 11.82 -17.05 8.30
C GLU A 250 11.12 -15.74 7.99
N THR A 251 11.71 -14.67 8.49
CA THR A 251 11.35 -13.31 8.14
C THR A 251 11.60 -13.09 6.65
N PRO A 252 10.57 -12.88 5.82
CA PRO A 252 10.75 -12.84 4.39
C PRO A 252 11.50 -11.57 3.96
N TRP A 253 12.39 -11.74 3.00
CA TRP A 253 12.85 -10.63 2.19
C TRP A 253 11.80 -10.33 1.13
N LEU A 254 11.43 -9.08 1.02
CA LEU A 254 10.48 -8.60 0.03
C LEU A 254 11.18 -7.65 -0.93
N SER A 255 11.09 -7.95 -2.20
CA SER A 255 11.55 -7.06 -3.26
C SER A 255 10.36 -6.59 -4.08
N SER A 256 10.37 -5.33 -4.49
CA SER A 256 9.35 -4.81 -5.39
C SER A 256 9.91 -3.76 -6.34
N VAL A 257 9.31 -3.69 -7.53
CA VAL A 257 9.49 -2.64 -8.51
C VAL A 257 8.13 -2.03 -8.81
N SER A 258 8.06 -0.71 -8.86
CA SER A 258 6.81 -0.03 -9.18
C SER A 258 7.04 1.16 -10.11
N LYS A 259 5.99 1.49 -10.90
CA LYS A 259 5.90 2.67 -11.76
C LYS A 259 4.61 3.40 -11.47
N SER A 260 4.70 4.69 -11.17
CA SER A 260 3.57 5.62 -11.08
C SER A 260 3.47 6.52 -12.31
N PHE A 261 2.26 6.92 -12.66
CA PHE A 261 1.93 7.77 -13.81
C PHE A 261 0.69 8.61 -13.53
#